data_bcb702ece2c0030451bd0eb9632497b3
#
_entry.id   bcb702ece2c0030451bd0eb9632497b3
#
_cell.length_a   1.000
_cell.length_b   1.000
_cell.length_c   1.000
_cell.angle_alpha   90.00
_cell.angle_beta   90.00
_cell.angle_gamma   90.00
#
_symmetry.space_group_name_H-M   'P 1'
#
loop_
_entity.id
_entity.type
_entity.pdbx_description
1 polymer ?
#
loop_
_entity_poly.entity_id
_entity_poly.type
_entity_poly.pdbx_seq_one_letter_code
_entity_poly.pdbx_strand_id
1 'polypeptide(L)'
;MEKILDVQNLQVSFNTYAGEVKAVRGVSFELNAGETLAFVGESGCGKTVTAKAIMRLLQPPFAVIKDDSVIMYRDKDVMKMSKKELQEYRGDEVSMIFQDPMTSLNPTMTIGKQIMESLILHRGLDKKQAREEAIHMLELVRIPDAAKRVDAYPHQLSGGMRQRVMIAIALS
;
A
#
# COMPACT_ATOMS: atom_id res chain seq x y z
N MET A 1 -14.66 4.08 20.64
CA MET A 1 -14.29 3.38 19.39
C MET A 1 -12.84 2.96 19.50
N GLU A 2 -12.46 1.84 18.94
CA GLU A 2 -11.07 1.37 18.96
C GLU A 2 -10.22 2.24 18.02
N LYS A 3 -9.16 2.86 18.54
CA LYS A 3 -8.20 3.63 17.74
C LYS A 3 -7.27 2.64 17.02
N ILE A 4 -7.26 2.66 15.69
CA ILE A 4 -6.41 1.77 14.87
C ILE A 4 -5.14 2.46 14.36
N LEU A 5 -5.17 3.78 14.17
CA LEU A 5 -4.02 4.55 13.75
C LEU A 5 -3.93 5.85 14.54
N ASP A 6 -2.75 6.14 15.07
CA ASP A 6 -2.44 7.40 15.75
C ASP A 6 -1.13 7.94 15.19
N VAL A 7 -1.22 9.09 14.53
CA VAL A 7 -0.06 9.79 13.95
C VAL A 7 0.13 11.08 14.70
N GLN A 8 1.33 11.27 15.25
CA GLN A 8 1.67 12.45 16.05
C GLN A 8 2.92 13.12 15.48
N ASN A 9 2.81 14.42 15.25
CA ASN A 9 3.89 15.29 14.79
C ASN A 9 4.67 14.73 13.59
N LEU A 10 3.98 14.12 12.63
CA LEU A 10 4.66 13.53 11.47
C LEU A 10 5.38 14.59 10.66
N GLN A 11 6.69 14.48 10.58
CA GLN A 11 7.56 15.35 9.80
C GLN A 11 8.37 14.51 8.82
N VAL A 12 8.31 14.86 7.54
CA VAL A 12 9.04 14.17 6.47
C VAL A 12 9.78 15.16 5.62
N SER A 13 11.07 14.91 5.42
CA SER A 13 11.94 15.70 4.53
C SER A 13 12.55 14.82 3.46
N PHE A 14 12.86 15.42 2.32
CA PHE A 14 13.66 14.81 1.25
C PHE A 14 14.99 15.51 1.11
N ASN A 15 16.08 14.75 1.11
CA ASN A 15 17.41 15.25 0.83
C ASN A 15 17.61 15.32 -0.69
N THR A 16 17.75 16.51 -1.22
CA THR A 16 18.00 16.77 -2.64
C THR A 16 19.35 17.46 -2.85
N TYR A 17 19.86 17.49 -4.07
CA TYR A 17 21.08 18.25 -4.40
C TYR A 17 20.96 19.74 -4.10
N ALA A 18 19.75 20.28 -4.13
CA ALA A 18 19.45 21.69 -3.83
C ALA A 18 19.21 21.95 -2.32
N GLY A 19 19.31 20.91 -1.49
CA GLY A 19 19.07 20.98 -0.05
C GLY A 19 17.88 20.17 0.45
N GLU A 20 17.51 20.35 1.71
CA GLU A 20 16.39 19.66 2.38
C GLU A 20 15.04 20.26 1.95
N VAL A 21 14.15 19.42 1.45
CA VAL A 21 12.76 19.78 1.13
C VAL A 21 11.83 19.19 2.18
N LYS A 22 11.21 20.03 3.01
CA LYS A 22 10.24 19.61 4.03
C LYS A 22 8.87 19.38 3.40
N ALA A 23 8.53 18.11 3.15
CA ALA A 23 7.28 17.71 2.49
C ALA A 23 6.11 17.60 3.45
N VAL A 24 6.33 17.18 4.70
CA VAL A 24 5.34 17.14 5.78
C VAL A 24 5.94 17.85 6.99
N ARG A 25 5.16 18.72 7.65
CA ARG A 25 5.67 19.68 8.63
C ARG A 25 4.92 19.60 9.97
N GLY A 26 4.80 18.40 10.56
CA GLY A 26 4.16 18.23 11.86
C GLY A 26 2.65 18.01 11.74
N VAL A 27 2.24 16.95 11.03
CA VAL A 27 0.84 16.56 10.91
C VAL A 27 0.49 15.54 11.98
N SER A 28 -0.66 15.74 12.64
CA SER A 28 -1.19 14.82 13.64
C SER A 28 -2.65 14.51 13.35
N PHE A 29 -3.04 13.24 13.46
CA PHE A 29 -4.42 12.78 13.29
C PHE A 29 -4.59 11.38 13.85
N GLU A 30 -5.83 11.00 14.07
CA GLU A 30 -6.23 9.67 14.54
C GLU A 30 -7.24 9.05 13.57
N LEU A 31 -7.30 7.72 13.53
CA LEU A 31 -8.30 6.97 12.79
C LEU A 31 -8.82 5.82 13.67
N ASN A 32 -10.14 5.75 13.80
CA ASN A 32 -10.80 4.69 14.56
C ASN A 32 -11.29 3.57 13.64
N ALA A 33 -11.56 2.41 14.22
CA ALA A 33 -12.14 1.28 13.49
C ALA A 33 -13.49 1.67 12.84
N GLY A 34 -13.65 1.33 11.56
CA GLY A 34 -14.85 1.65 10.77
C GLY A 34 -14.95 3.11 10.32
N GLU A 35 -13.94 3.94 10.59
CA GLU A 35 -13.91 5.34 10.20
C GLU A 35 -13.21 5.52 8.85
N THR A 36 -13.59 6.58 8.12
CA THR A 36 -12.92 7.03 6.91
C THR A 36 -12.36 8.43 7.11
N LEU A 37 -11.05 8.59 6.93
CA LEU A 37 -10.36 9.88 7.00
C LEU A 37 -9.96 10.32 5.59
N ALA A 38 -10.37 11.54 5.19
CA ALA A 38 -10.01 12.12 3.91
C ALA A 38 -8.94 13.21 4.05
N PHE A 39 -7.85 13.10 3.30
CA PHE A 39 -6.86 14.18 3.15
C PHE A 39 -7.20 15.04 1.94
N VAL A 40 -7.52 16.30 2.18
CA VAL A 40 -7.86 17.28 1.15
C VAL A 40 -6.76 18.34 1.07
N GLY A 41 -6.43 18.79 -0.14
CA GLY A 41 -5.42 19.82 -0.37
C GLY A 41 -4.92 19.82 -1.81
N GLU A 42 -4.12 20.81 -2.16
CA GLU A 42 -3.54 20.99 -3.50
C GLU A 42 -2.55 19.86 -3.87
N SER A 43 -2.20 19.78 -5.15
CA SER A 43 -1.13 18.88 -5.59
C SER A 43 0.19 19.28 -4.94
N GLY A 44 0.96 18.30 -4.47
CA GLY A 44 2.26 18.54 -3.82
C GLY A 44 2.20 18.90 -2.33
N CYS A 45 1.02 19.04 -1.71
CA CYS A 45 0.92 19.40 -0.28
C CYS A 45 1.24 18.25 0.72
N GLY A 46 1.80 17.13 0.25
CA GLY A 46 2.30 16.06 1.13
C GLY A 46 1.34 14.89 1.39
N LYS A 47 0.11 14.85 0.83
CA LYS A 47 -0.86 13.77 1.05
C LYS A 47 -0.29 12.37 0.79
N THR A 48 0.28 12.17 -0.38
CA THR A 48 0.88 10.88 -0.77
C THR A 48 2.12 10.56 0.06
N VAL A 49 2.89 11.58 0.46
CA VAL A 49 4.06 11.41 1.32
C VAL A 49 3.62 10.94 2.72
N THR A 50 2.55 11.52 3.27
CA THR A 50 1.95 11.10 4.54
C THR A 50 1.50 9.65 4.48
N ALA A 51 0.74 9.25 3.44
CA ALA A 51 0.32 7.86 3.28
C ALA A 51 1.50 6.89 3.15
N LYS A 52 2.53 7.25 2.37
CA LYS A 52 3.76 6.44 2.25
C LYS A 52 4.56 6.37 3.56
N ALA A 53 4.55 7.42 4.38
CA ALA A 53 5.19 7.42 5.69
C ALA A 53 4.49 6.44 6.65
N ILE A 54 3.16 6.44 6.70
CA ILE A 54 2.36 5.48 7.49
C ILE A 54 2.71 4.04 7.12
N MET A 55 2.85 3.76 5.82
CA MET A 55 3.27 2.44 5.33
C MET A 55 4.78 2.19 5.50
N ARG A 56 5.54 3.15 6.04
CA ARG A 56 7.01 3.11 6.13
C ARG A 56 7.68 2.74 4.79
N LEU A 57 7.12 3.24 3.68
CA LEU A 57 7.64 3.03 2.31
C LEU A 57 8.74 4.04 1.94
N LEU A 58 8.92 5.09 2.75
CA LEU A 58 9.96 6.08 2.56
C LEU A 58 11.28 5.55 3.13
N GLN A 59 12.34 5.59 2.33
CA GLN A 59 13.63 5.01 2.72
C GLN A 59 14.75 6.05 2.76
N PRO A 60 15.59 6.03 3.82
CA PRO A 60 16.82 6.80 3.84
C PRO A 60 17.80 6.30 2.76
N PRO A 61 18.72 7.15 2.26
CA PRO A 61 18.98 8.52 2.76
C PRO A 61 18.12 9.59 2.07
N PHE A 62 17.32 9.24 1.05
CA PHE A 62 16.56 10.21 0.26
C PHE A 62 15.40 10.84 1.02
N ALA A 63 14.68 10.01 1.79
CA ALA A 63 13.57 10.46 2.62
C ALA A 63 13.91 10.22 4.10
N VAL A 64 13.65 11.22 4.92
CA VAL A 64 13.90 11.18 6.37
C VAL A 64 12.59 11.51 7.09
N ILE A 65 12.13 10.58 7.91
CA ILE A 65 11.09 10.83 8.91
C ILE A 65 11.83 11.28 10.18
N LYS A 66 11.43 12.42 10.75
CA LYS A 66 12.11 12.96 11.94
C LYS A 66 11.82 12.11 13.17
N ASP A 67 12.78 12.02 14.07
CA ASP A 67 12.76 11.13 15.27
C ASP A 67 11.63 11.44 16.26
N ASP A 68 11.11 12.67 16.26
CA ASP A 68 9.98 13.12 17.08
C ASP A 68 8.60 12.80 16.45
N SER A 69 8.60 12.18 15.29
CA SER A 69 7.38 11.69 14.63
C SER A 69 6.97 10.34 15.21
N VAL A 70 5.70 10.18 15.55
CA VAL A 70 5.15 8.92 16.06
C VAL A 70 4.08 8.41 15.12
N ILE A 71 4.16 7.14 14.75
CA ILE A 71 3.13 6.44 13.97
C ILE A 71 2.79 5.16 14.72
N MET A 72 1.66 5.15 15.43
CA MET A 72 1.16 3.98 16.12
C MET A 72 0.06 3.31 15.29
N TYR A 73 0.23 2.03 15.02
CA TYR A 73 -0.82 1.17 14.50
C TYR A 73 -1.25 0.21 15.59
N ARG A 74 -2.49 0.39 16.08
CA ARG A 74 -2.95 -0.23 17.34
C ARG A 74 -1.93 0.04 18.45
N ASP A 75 -1.35 -1.00 19.04
CA ASP A 75 -0.38 -0.90 20.12
C ASP A 75 1.10 -0.93 19.67
N LYS A 76 1.35 -0.92 18.33
CA LYS A 76 2.69 -1.06 17.77
C LYS A 76 3.19 0.23 17.14
N ASP A 77 4.40 0.64 17.52
CA ASP A 77 5.12 1.75 16.86
C ASP A 77 5.66 1.26 15.50
N VAL A 78 5.07 1.76 14.41
CA VAL A 78 5.45 1.39 13.03
C VAL A 78 6.92 1.67 12.75
N MET A 79 7.48 2.73 13.37
CA MET A 79 8.88 3.12 13.16
C MET A 79 9.86 2.13 13.79
N LYS A 80 9.41 1.37 14.81
CA LYS A 80 10.24 0.39 15.54
C LYS A 80 10.01 -1.06 15.08
N MET A 81 9.06 -1.30 14.18
CA MET A 81 8.80 -2.65 13.67
C MET A 81 10.04 -3.27 13.05
N SER A 82 10.30 -4.53 13.36
CA SER A 82 11.28 -5.38 12.71
C SER A 82 10.90 -5.63 11.23
N LYS A 83 11.81 -6.17 10.44
CA LYS A 83 11.51 -6.50 9.03
C LYS A 83 10.34 -7.46 8.89
N LYS A 84 10.22 -8.46 9.79
CA LYS A 84 9.14 -9.43 9.79
C LYS A 84 7.79 -8.78 10.14
N GLU A 85 7.73 -8.01 11.21
CA GLU A 85 6.53 -7.27 11.60
C GLU A 85 6.07 -6.29 10.51
N LEU A 86 7.03 -5.62 9.86
CA LEU A 86 6.73 -4.69 8.78
C LEU A 86 6.20 -5.41 7.52
N GLN A 87 6.62 -6.65 7.27
CA GLN A 87 6.09 -7.48 6.20
C GLN A 87 4.65 -7.90 6.49
N GLU A 88 4.36 -8.35 7.70
CA GLU A 88 3.00 -8.66 8.17
C GLU A 88 2.10 -7.41 8.09
N TYR A 89 2.56 -6.28 8.62
CA TYR A 89 1.85 -5.01 8.59
C TYR A 89 1.44 -4.58 7.18
N ARG A 90 2.36 -4.69 6.19
CA ARG A 90 2.14 -4.22 4.82
C ARG A 90 1.35 -5.19 3.93
N GLY A 91 1.16 -6.41 4.33
CA GLY A 91 0.51 -7.42 3.51
C GLY A 91 -0.83 -7.90 4.09
N ASP A 92 -0.92 -7.98 5.41
CA ASP A 92 -2.07 -8.55 6.08
C ASP A 92 -2.95 -7.46 6.75
N GLU A 93 -2.32 -6.44 7.33
CA GLU A 93 -3.03 -5.45 8.14
C GLU A 93 -3.36 -4.15 7.38
N VAL A 94 -2.45 -3.68 6.52
CA VAL A 94 -2.58 -2.40 5.82
C VAL A 94 -2.15 -2.55 4.38
N SER A 95 -3.01 -2.15 3.45
CA SER A 95 -2.70 -2.13 2.03
C SER A 95 -2.77 -0.72 1.44
N MET A 96 -2.17 -0.53 0.28
CA MET A 96 -2.15 0.76 -0.43
C MET A 96 -2.46 0.60 -1.91
N ILE A 97 -3.40 1.41 -2.40
CA ILE A 97 -3.68 1.54 -3.82
C ILE A 97 -2.95 2.78 -4.34
N PHE A 98 -2.00 2.57 -5.25
CA PHE A 98 -1.23 3.65 -5.86
C PHE A 98 -2.02 4.39 -6.94
N GLN A 99 -1.70 5.67 -7.15
CA GLN A 99 -2.39 6.51 -8.13
C GLN A 99 -2.12 6.08 -9.59
N ASP A 100 -0.93 5.55 -9.86
CA ASP A 100 -0.52 5.15 -11.21
C ASP A 100 -0.53 3.62 -11.38
N PRO A 101 -1.53 3.07 -12.08
CA PRO A 101 -1.60 1.64 -12.34
C PRO A 101 -0.57 1.15 -13.37
N MET A 102 0.07 2.06 -14.10
CA MET A 102 1.03 1.69 -15.15
C MET A 102 2.37 1.26 -14.55
N THR A 103 2.77 1.88 -13.45
CA THR A 103 4.05 1.62 -12.78
C THR A 103 3.92 0.70 -11.56
N SER A 104 2.70 0.42 -11.11
CA SER A 104 2.46 -0.36 -9.89
C SER A 104 2.45 -1.87 -10.12
N LEU A 105 2.08 -2.33 -11.33
CA LEU A 105 2.09 -3.74 -11.69
C LEU A 105 3.43 -4.14 -12.31
N ASN A 106 3.97 -5.28 -11.90
CA ASN A 106 5.17 -5.84 -12.52
C ASN A 106 4.87 -6.30 -13.96
N PRO A 107 5.47 -5.68 -14.99
CA PRO A 107 5.15 -5.99 -16.38
C PRO A 107 5.63 -7.38 -16.83
N THR A 108 6.56 -7.99 -16.09
CA THR A 108 7.14 -9.30 -16.41
C THR A 108 6.43 -10.48 -15.76
N MET A 109 5.44 -10.21 -14.91
CA MET A 109 4.63 -11.21 -14.22
C MET A 109 3.17 -11.14 -14.66
N THR A 110 2.50 -12.30 -14.74
CA THR A 110 1.05 -12.32 -14.96
C THR A 110 0.32 -11.73 -13.75
N ILE A 111 -0.87 -11.17 -13.99
CA ILE A 111 -1.66 -10.55 -12.92
C ILE A 111 -2.05 -11.58 -11.84
N GLY A 112 -2.35 -12.81 -12.23
CA GLY A 112 -2.64 -13.88 -11.27
C GLY A 112 -1.45 -14.18 -10.37
N LYS A 113 -0.23 -14.25 -10.89
CA LYS A 113 0.96 -14.49 -10.07
C LYS A 113 1.18 -13.37 -9.05
N GLN A 114 0.90 -12.12 -9.42
CA GLN A 114 1.05 -10.97 -8.52
C GLN A 114 0.01 -11.01 -7.37
N ILE A 115 -1.24 -11.42 -7.65
CA ILE A 115 -2.26 -11.63 -6.62
C ILE A 115 -1.91 -12.83 -5.73
N MET A 116 -1.49 -13.95 -6.35
CA MET A 116 -1.13 -15.17 -5.63
C MET A 116 0.06 -14.98 -4.67
N GLU A 117 0.97 -14.05 -4.96
CA GLU A 117 2.14 -13.78 -4.11
C GLU A 117 1.70 -13.36 -2.70
N SER A 118 0.74 -12.44 -2.58
CA SER A 118 0.17 -12.04 -1.30
C SER A 118 -0.55 -13.20 -0.61
N LEU A 119 -1.40 -13.91 -1.33
CA LEU A 119 -2.19 -15.03 -0.80
C LEU A 119 -1.33 -16.17 -0.26
N ILE A 120 -0.25 -16.52 -0.95
CA ILE A 120 0.68 -17.57 -0.50
C ILE A 120 1.48 -17.08 0.71
N LEU A 121 1.97 -15.84 0.67
CA LEU A 121 2.85 -15.30 1.69
C LEU A 121 2.12 -15.04 3.01
N HIS A 122 0.92 -14.46 2.96
CA HIS A 122 0.19 -13.98 4.14
C HIS A 122 -0.92 -14.93 4.60
N ARG A 123 -1.60 -15.61 3.67
CA ARG A 123 -2.66 -16.57 4.02
C ARG A 123 -2.22 -18.04 4.02
N GLY A 124 -0.97 -18.32 3.63
CA GLY A 124 -0.41 -19.67 3.63
C GLY A 124 -1.09 -20.62 2.65
N LEU A 125 -1.76 -20.11 1.61
CA LEU A 125 -2.46 -20.94 0.62
C LEU A 125 -1.46 -21.69 -0.25
N ASP A 126 -1.79 -22.91 -0.65
CA ASP A 126 -1.06 -23.62 -1.69
C ASP A 126 -1.29 -22.98 -3.07
N LYS A 127 -0.47 -23.36 -4.06
CA LYS A 127 -0.53 -22.75 -5.40
C LYS A 127 -1.89 -22.90 -6.09
N LYS A 128 -2.59 -24.00 -5.85
CA LYS A 128 -3.89 -24.27 -6.46
C LYS A 128 -4.96 -23.40 -5.81
N GLN A 129 -5.01 -23.39 -4.50
CA GLN A 129 -5.91 -22.55 -3.70
C GLN A 129 -5.68 -21.06 -3.99
N ALA A 130 -4.42 -20.62 -4.03
CA ALA A 130 -4.09 -19.25 -4.33
C ALA A 130 -4.52 -18.83 -5.75
N ARG A 131 -4.46 -19.75 -6.74
CA ARG A 131 -4.96 -19.48 -8.09
C ARG A 131 -6.48 -19.35 -8.13
N GLU A 132 -7.19 -20.24 -7.47
CA GLU A 132 -8.66 -20.18 -7.36
C GLU A 132 -9.10 -18.88 -6.70
N GLU A 133 -8.45 -18.51 -5.60
CA GLU A 133 -8.73 -17.25 -4.90
C GLU A 133 -8.34 -16.02 -5.73
N ALA A 134 -7.23 -16.06 -6.47
CA ALA A 134 -6.85 -14.97 -7.38
C ALA A 134 -7.91 -14.75 -8.49
N ILE A 135 -8.49 -15.81 -9.03
CA ILE A 135 -9.61 -15.71 -9.98
C ILE A 135 -10.82 -15.07 -9.30
N HIS A 136 -11.17 -15.51 -8.10
CA HIS A 136 -12.26 -14.93 -7.31
C HIS A 136 -12.04 -13.43 -7.04
N MET A 137 -10.82 -13.01 -6.65
CA MET A 137 -10.48 -11.60 -6.47
C MET A 137 -10.66 -10.79 -7.76
N LEU A 138 -10.28 -11.35 -8.93
CA LEU A 138 -10.49 -10.71 -10.22
C LEU A 138 -11.99 -10.58 -10.57
N GLU A 139 -12.81 -11.55 -10.20
CA GLU A 139 -14.28 -11.49 -10.37
C GLU A 139 -14.90 -10.42 -9.48
N LEU A 140 -14.48 -10.33 -8.21
CA LEU A 140 -14.94 -9.29 -7.27
C LEU A 140 -14.72 -7.87 -7.82
N VAL A 141 -13.59 -7.63 -8.45
CA VAL A 141 -13.28 -6.34 -9.09
C VAL A 141 -13.83 -6.26 -10.53
N ARG A 142 -14.67 -7.20 -10.93
CA ARG A 142 -15.37 -7.23 -12.22
C ARG A 142 -14.42 -7.21 -13.44
N ILE A 143 -13.37 -8.02 -13.39
CA ILE A 143 -12.57 -8.31 -14.57
C ILE A 143 -13.33 -9.37 -15.41
N PRO A 144 -13.69 -9.08 -16.67
CA PRO A 144 -14.37 -10.05 -17.52
C PRO A 144 -13.46 -11.24 -17.82
N ASP A 145 -14.03 -12.44 -17.93
CA ASP A 145 -13.29 -13.69 -18.19
C ASP A 145 -12.10 -13.92 -17.25
N ALA A 146 -12.30 -13.71 -15.94
CA ALA A 146 -11.26 -13.74 -14.93
C ALA A 146 -10.40 -15.02 -14.99
N ALA A 147 -11.03 -16.18 -15.21
CA ALA A 147 -10.36 -17.48 -15.31
C ALA A 147 -9.36 -17.57 -16.48
N LYS A 148 -9.58 -16.81 -17.58
CA LYS A 148 -8.63 -16.71 -18.68
C LYS A 148 -7.61 -15.61 -18.46
N ARG A 149 -8.07 -14.48 -17.90
CA ARG A 149 -7.23 -13.27 -17.71
C ARG A 149 -6.26 -13.38 -16.55
N VAL A 150 -6.45 -14.30 -15.63
CA VAL A 150 -5.50 -14.56 -14.53
C VAL A 150 -4.07 -14.83 -15.05
N ASP A 151 -3.94 -15.36 -16.27
CA ASP A 151 -2.66 -15.62 -16.94
C ASP A 151 -2.21 -14.46 -17.85
N ALA A 152 -2.97 -13.38 -17.94
CA ALA A 152 -2.61 -12.22 -18.74
C ALA A 152 -1.52 -11.38 -18.07
N TYR A 153 -0.72 -10.70 -18.86
CA TYR A 153 0.26 -9.72 -18.43
C TYR A 153 -0.38 -8.32 -18.34
N PRO A 154 0.16 -7.41 -17.53
CA PRO A 154 -0.37 -6.05 -17.40
C PRO A 154 -0.54 -5.31 -18.74
N HIS A 155 0.39 -5.47 -19.67
CA HIS A 155 0.32 -4.80 -20.98
C HIS A 155 -0.84 -5.28 -21.87
N GLN A 156 -1.44 -6.43 -21.58
CA GLN A 156 -2.60 -6.98 -22.28
C GLN A 156 -3.95 -6.45 -21.74
N LEU A 157 -3.90 -5.60 -20.70
CA LEU A 157 -5.07 -5.03 -20.03
C LEU A 157 -5.22 -3.54 -20.33
N SER A 158 -6.45 -3.05 -20.38
CA SER A 158 -6.73 -1.62 -20.40
C SER A 158 -6.30 -0.94 -19.10
N GLY A 159 -6.14 0.40 -19.09
CA GLY A 159 -5.79 1.17 -17.89
C GLY A 159 -6.77 0.94 -16.75
N GLY A 160 -8.08 0.95 -17.02
CA GLY A 160 -9.11 0.67 -16.02
C GLY A 160 -9.06 -0.77 -15.49
N MET A 161 -8.70 -1.75 -16.30
CA MET A 161 -8.51 -3.13 -15.84
C MET A 161 -7.26 -3.25 -14.95
N ARG A 162 -6.16 -2.59 -15.28
CA ARG A 162 -4.96 -2.56 -14.43
C ARG A 162 -5.26 -1.95 -13.05
N GLN A 163 -6.04 -0.87 -13.02
CA GLN A 163 -6.48 -0.27 -11.76
C GLN A 163 -7.30 -1.26 -10.92
N ARG A 164 -8.22 -2.00 -11.52
CA ARG A 164 -9.00 -3.04 -10.83
C ARG A 164 -8.11 -4.19 -10.33
N VAL A 165 -7.10 -4.58 -11.09
CA VAL A 165 -6.11 -5.59 -10.64
C VAL A 165 -5.34 -5.10 -9.43
N MET A 166 -4.93 -3.83 -9.38
CA MET A 166 -4.31 -3.26 -8.17
C MET A 166 -5.24 -3.31 -6.96
N ILE A 167 -6.53 -3.02 -7.15
CA ILE A 167 -7.53 -3.15 -6.10
C ILE A 167 -7.64 -4.62 -5.65
N ALA A 168 -7.65 -5.58 -6.58
CA ALA A 168 -7.66 -7.01 -6.26
C ALA A 168 -6.44 -7.42 -5.43
N ILE A 169 -5.24 -6.94 -5.77
CA ILE A 169 -4.01 -7.17 -4.99
C ILE A 169 -4.12 -6.55 -3.59
N ALA A 170 -4.71 -5.37 -3.47
CA ALA A 170 -4.87 -4.71 -2.17
C ALA A 170 -5.92 -5.38 -1.26
N LEU A 171 -6.83 -6.17 -1.82
CA LEU A 171 -7.86 -6.92 -1.12
C LEU A 171 -7.44 -8.38 -0.82
N SER A 172 -6.39 -8.88 -1.44
CA SER A 172 -5.90 -10.25 -1.28
C SER A 172 -5.04 -10.41 -0.04
#